data_7e77fd0285297bfecb3bb6f51536dc93
#
_entry.id   7e77fd0285297bfecb3bb6f51536dc93
#
_cell.length_a   1.000
_cell.length_b   1.000
_cell.length_c   1.000
_cell.angle_alpha   90.00
_cell.angle_beta   90.00
_cell.angle_gamma   90.00
#
_symmetry.space_group_name_H-M   'P 1'
#
loop_
_entity.id
_entity.type
_entity.pdbx_description
1 polymer ?
#
loop_
_entity_poly.entity_id
_entity_poly.type
_entity_poly.pdbx_seq_one_letter_code
_entity_poly.pdbx_strand_id
1 'polypeptide(L)'
;GLEAEGEPLRPSFLREIEEAGHPVEIFRLRGPDDLGGQFFLWMMATAVAGRFLGINPFDQPDVEAAKAAARDAMEAFRASGRLPEEEPALRFGGVEVYGQVKGKDTMSALEGFLEQLPQGGYIAIMAWLPPSDETDILLQMFRTRLRDRYRVPVTVGYGPRYLHSTGQLHKGDAGRGVFIQLTADSGEDVPIPDEPGSPAGSLTFGILEAAQAAGDRQALLSRGRRVIRLHLGPDIVGRLALLTEGIQ
;
A
#
# COMPACT_ATOMS: atom_id res chain seq x y z
N GLY A 1 23.97 6.57 -3.92
CA GLY A 1 24.60 7.59 -4.72
C GLY A 1 25.84 7.04 -5.39
N LEU A 2 26.11 7.40 -6.64
CA LEU A 2 27.36 7.15 -7.32
C LEU A 2 28.40 8.12 -6.71
N GLU A 3 29.37 7.61 -5.96
CA GLU A 3 30.44 8.42 -5.40
C GLU A 3 31.68 8.41 -6.31
N ALA A 4 32.14 9.60 -6.65
CA ALA A 4 33.47 9.81 -7.20
C ALA A 4 34.50 9.76 -6.05
N GLU A 5 35.64 9.14 -6.30
CA GLU A 5 36.83 8.95 -5.48
C GLU A 5 36.89 9.73 -4.16
N GLY A 6 36.49 9.09 -3.07
CA GLY A 6 36.59 9.51 -1.67
C GLY A 6 36.13 8.37 -0.76
N GLU A 7 36.56 8.35 0.47
CA GLU A 7 36.02 7.40 1.44
C GLU A 7 34.48 7.59 1.52
N PRO A 8 33.66 6.55 1.27
CA PRO A 8 32.23 6.74 1.23
C PRO A 8 31.77 7.25 2.59
N LEU A 9 31.08 8.41 2.58
CA LEU A 9 30.35 8.89 3.76
C LEU A 9 29.34 7.82 4.14
N ARG A 10 29.72 7.00 5.11
CA ARG A 10 28.83 6.00 5.67
C ARG A 10 27.76 6.75 6.46
N PRO A 11 26.49 6.78 6.02
CA PRO A 11 25.45 7.49 6.75
C PRO A 11 25.40 7.02 8.19
N SER A 12 25.29 7.93 9.15
CA SER A 12 25.31 7.60 10.60
C SER A 12 24.29 6.54 10.98
N PHE A 13 23.12 6.55 10.34
CA PHE A 13 22.06 5.58 10.59
C PHE A 13 22.46 4.12 10.27
N LEU A 14 23.38 3.87 9.33
CA LEU A 14 23.86 2.50 9.05
C LEU A 14 24.67 1.96 10.22
N ARG A 15 25.40 2.82 10.90
CA ARG A 15 26.16 2.44 12.10
C ARG A 15 25.21 2.13 13.26
N GLU A 16 24.17 2.95 13.43
CA GLU A 16 23.13 2.73 14.43
C GLU A 16 22.39 1.39 14.23
N ILE A 17 22.14 1.01 12.96
CA ILE A 17 21.54 -0.29 12.61
C ILE A 17 22.48 -1.45 12.99
N GLU A 18 23.78 -1.33 12.70
CA GLU A 18 24.77 -2.36 13.09
C GLU A 18 24.92 -2.47 14.61
N GLU A 19 25.00 -1.35 15.32
CA GLU A 19 25.07 -1.29 16.78
C GLU A 19 23.81 -1.89 17.44
N ALA A 20 22.65 -1.80 16.78
CA ALA A 20 21.42 -2.46 17.17
C ALA A 20 21.40 -3.98 16.89
N GLY A 21 22.49 -4.53 16.32
CA GLY A 21 22.64 -5.96 16.04
C GLY A 21 22.01 -6.44 14.73
N HIS A 22 21.64 -5.51 13.83
CA HIS A 22 21.11 -5.87 12.53
C HIS A 22 22.22 -5.99 11.48
N PRO A 23 22.13 -6.97 10.54
CA PRO A 23 23.11 -7.11 9.48
C PRO A 23 23.00 -5.95 8.49
N VAL A 24 24.13 -5.38 8.13
CA VAL A 24 24.26 -4.35 7.10
C VAL A 24 25.28 -4.80 6.07
N GLU A 25 24.88 -4.88 4.81
CA GLU A 25 25.75 -5.21 3.69
C GLU A 25 25.83 -4.04 2.71
N ILE A 26 27.04 -3.65 2.31
CA ILE A 26 27.30 -2.50 1.46
C ILE A 26 27.93 -2.95 0.16
N PHE A 27 27.24 -2.77 -0.95
CA PHE A 27 27.76 -3.02 -2.29
C PHE A 27 28.24 -1.71 -2.92
N ARG A 28 29.51 -1.65 -3.29
CA ARG A 28 30.10 -0.50 -4.01
C ARG A 28 29.98 -0.71 -5.49
N LEU A 29 29.35 0.24 -6.18
CA LEU A 29 29.24 0.26 -7.63
C LEU A 29 30.27 1.25 -8.18
N ARG A 30 31.06 0.81 -9.16
CA ARG A 30 32.06 1.65 -9.83
C ARG A 30 31.47 2.51 -10.92
N GLY A 31 30.32 2.12 -11.46
CA GLY A 31 29.59 2.85 -12.48
C GLY A 31 28.20 2.27 -12.73
N PRO A 32 27.41 2.91 -13.63
CA PRO A 32 26.06 2.43 -13.97
C PRO A 32 26.01 0.99 -14.50
N ASP A 33 27.08 0.54 -15.16
CA ASP A 33 27.17 -0.81 -15.75
C ASP A 33 27.19 -1.91 -14.68
N ASP A 34 27.71 -1.60 -13.49
CA ASP A 34 27.70 -2.54 -12.34
C ASP A 34 26.25 -2.82 -11.84
N LEU A 35 25.28 -1.97 -12.21
CA LEU A 35 23.87 -2.17 -11.82
C LEU A 35 23.29 -3.45 -12.42
N GLY A 36 23.68 -3.80 -13.67
CA GLY A 36 23.29 -5.07 -14.29
C GLY A 36 23.78 -6.28 -13.49
N GLY A 37 25.01 -6.20 -12.98
CA GLY A 37 25.58 -7.20 -12.09
C GLY A 37 24.80 -7.35 -10.77
N GLN A 38 24.31 -6.23 -10.21
CA GLN A 38 23.47 -6.24 -9.00
C GLN A 38 22.10 -6.89 -9.28
N PHE A 39 21.46 -6.61 -10.40
CA PHE A 39 20.22 -7.28 -10.77
C PHE A 39 20.40 -8.80 -10.85
N PHE A 40 21.45 -9.25 -11.52
CA PHE A 40 21.76 -10.68 -11.63
C PHE A 40 22.02 -11.29 -10.22
N LEU A 41 22.83 -10.63 -9.39
CA LEU A 41 23.13 -11.08 -8.03
C LEU A 41 21.87 -11.27 -7.20
N TRP A 42 20.96 -10.29 -7.20
CA TRP A 42 19.74 -10.36 -6.42
C TRP A 42 18.71 -11.35 -6.97
N MET A 43 18.65 -11.54 -8.28
CA MET A 43 17.84 -12.61 -8.89
C MET A 43 18.36 -13.99 -8.48
N MET A 44 19.66 -14.20 -8.50
CA MET A 44 20.27 -15.45 -8.05
C MET A 44 20.10 -15.68 -6.56
N ALA A 45 20.31 -14.65 -5.74
CA ALA A 45 20.09 -14.73 -4.29
C ALA A 45 18.63 -15.10 -3.96
N THR A 46 17.66 -14.52 -4.68
CA THR A 46 16.23 -14.85 -4.53
C THR A 46 15.94 -16.31 -4.90
N ALA A 47 16.48 -16.78 -6.02
CA ALA A 47 16.32 -18.18 -6.44
C ALA A 47 16.92 -19.17 -5.43
N VAL A 48 18.12 -18.87 -4.92
CA VAL A 48 18.78 -19.69 -3.90
C VAL A 48 18.00 -19.69 -2.60
N ALA A 49 17.53 -18.52 -2.12
CA ALA A 49 16.69 -18.41 -0.94
C ALA A 49 15.39 -19.22 -1.10
N GLY A 50 14.72 -19.13 -2.26
CA GLY A 50 13.54 -19.93 -2.59
C GLY A 50 13.81 -21.44 -2.49
N ARG A 51 14.97 -21.90 -2.97
CA ARG A 51 15.37 -23.30 -2.85
C ARG A 51 15.50 -23.76 -1.40
N PHE A 52 16.09 -22.94 -0.53
CA PHE A 52 16.21 -23.25 0.91
C PHE A 52 14.87 -23.20 1.64
N LEU A 53 14.00 -22.27 1.26
CA LEU A 53 12.66 -22.12 1.83
C LEU A 53 11.66 -23.15 1.29
N GLY A 54 12.00 -23.90 0.23
CA GLY A 54 11.12 -24.86 -0.41
C GLY A 54 9.94 -24.24 -1.15
N ILE A 55 10.11 -23.02 -1.66
CA ILE A 55 9.09 -22.27 -2.41
C ILE A 55 9.59 -21.90 -3.81
N ASN A 56 8.65 -21.62 -4.72
CA ASN A 56 8.95 -20.92 -5.97
C ASN A 56 8.80 -19.39 -5.75
N PRO A 57 9.89 -18.64 -5.70
CA PRO A 57 9.81 -17.19 -5.40
C PRO A 57 9.25 -16.38 -6.56
N PHE A 58 9.01 -16.97 -7.73
CA PHE A 58 8.49 -16.31 -8.92
C PHE A 58 6.98 -16.49 -9.11
N ASP A 59 6.34 -17.35 -8.29
CA ASP A 59 4.89 -17.52 -8.29
C ASP A 59 4.19 -16.38 -7.54
N GLN A 60 3.13 -15.83 -8.13
CA GLN A 60 2.35 -14.73 -7.57
C GLN A 60 0.84 -15.02 -7.62
N PRO A 61 0.35 -16.08 -6.96
CA PRO A 61 -1.05 -16.50 -7.08
C PRO A 61 -2.05 -15.46 -6.54
N ASP A 62 -1.67 -14.68 -5.53
CA ASP A 62 -2.57 -13.73 -4.91
C ASP A 62 -2.77 -12.44 -5.73
N VAL A 63 -1.87 -12.15 -6.66
CA VAL A 63 -2.02 -11.01 -7.60
C VAL A 63 -3.15 -11.29 -8.59
N GLU A 64 -3.27 -12.52 -9.08
CA GLU A 64 -4.34 -12.91 -10.00
C GLU A 64 -5.73 -12.86 -9.34
N ALA A 65 -5.84 -13.20 -8.07
CA ALA A 65 -7.10 -13.08 -7.32
C ALA A 65 -7.59 -11.63 -7.24
N ALA A 66 -6.70 -10.68 -6.97
CA ALA A 66 -7.04 -9.26 -6.93
C ALA A 66 -7.46 -8.72 -8.32
N LYS A 67 -6.79 -9.18 -9.40
CA LYS A 67 -7.18 -8.83 -10.77
C LYS A 67 -8.55 -9.40 -11.16
N ALA A 68 -8.87 -10.62 -10.75
CA ALA A 68 -10.16 -11.21 -10.98
C ALA A 68 -11.28 -10.40 -10.31
N ALA A 69 -11.13 -10.09 -9.01
CA ALA A 69 -12.10 -9.28 -8.28
C ALA A 69 -12.26 -7.86 -8.87
N ALA A 70 -11.18 -7.25 -9.37
CA ALA A 70 -11.27 -5.97 -10.07
C ALA A 70 -12.02 -6.08 -11.40
N ARG A 71 -11.82 -7.16 -12.18
CA ARG A 71 -12.59 -7.42 -13.40
C ARG A 71 -14.08 -7.57 -13.11
N ASP A 72 -14.44 -8.36 -12.11
CA ASP A 72 -15.83 -8.56 -11.70
C ASP A 72 -16.49 -7.24 -11.30
N ALA A 73 -15.78 -6.36 -10.57
CA ALA A 73 -16.25 -5.03 -10.21
C ALA A 73 -16.47 -4.13 -11.44
N MET A 74 -15.57 -4.16 -12.42
CA MET A 74 -15.71 -3.42 -13.66
C MET A 74 -16.87 -3.93 -14.53
N GLU A 75 -17.11 -5.24 -14.58
CA GLU A 75 -18.26 -5.83 -15.27
C GLU A 75 -19.58 -5.43 -14.59
N ALA A 76 -19.62 -5.46 -13.26
CA ALA A 76 -20.78 -4.97 -12.50
C ALA A 76 -21.05 -3.49 -12.78
N PHE A 77 -19.99 -2.66 -12.87
CA PHE A 77 -20.14 -1.26 -13.26
C PHE A 77 -20.70 -1.11 -14.68
N ARG A 78 -20.18 -1.84 -15.66
CA ARG A 78 -20.71 -1.79 -17.04
C ARG A 78 -22.19 -2.18 -17.13
N ALA A 79 -22.62 -3.13 -16.29
CA ALA A 79 -23.99 -3.61 -16.25
C ALA A 79 -24.98 -2.66 -15.54
N SER A 80 -24.52 -1.98 -14.48
CA SER A 80 -25.40 -1.20 -13.58
C SER A 80 -25.11 0.30 -13.51
N GLY A 81 -23.99 0.76 -14.08
CA GLY A 81 -23.49 2.12 -13.95
C GLY A 81 -22.94 2.45 -12.54
N ARG A 82 -22.78 1.45 -11.67
CA ARG A 82 -22.31 1.64 -10.30
C ARG A 82 -21.33 0.51 -9.90
N LEU A 83 -20.28 0.87 -9.16
CA LEU A 83 -19.48 -0.13 -8.48
C LEU A 83 -20.29 -0.74 -7.32
N PRO A 84 -20.01 -1.99 -6.93
CA PRO A 84 -20.60 -2.57 -5.74
C PRO A 84 -20.37 -1.67 -4.52
N GLU A 85 -21.46 -1.21 -3.92
CA GLU A 85 -21.40 -0.34 -2.74
C GLU A 85 -21.34 -1.18 -1.47
N GLU A 86 -20.55 -0.68 -0.51
CA GLU A 86 -20.51 -1.18 0.84
C GLU A 86 -20.97 -0.05 1.77
N GLU A 87 -21.83 -0.35 2.73
CA GLU A 87 -22.23 0.64 3.72
C GLU A 87 -21.08 0.90 4.70
N PRO A 88 -20.70 2.18 4.94
CA PRO A 88 -19.70 2.51 5.94
C PRO A 88 -20.19 2.17 7.34
N ALA A 89 -19.30 1.61 8.15
CA ALA A 89 -19.58 1.34 9.56
C ALA A 89 -19.71 2.63 10.40
N LEU A 90 -19.05 3.71 9.93
CA LEU A 90 -19.07 5.03 10.58
C LEU A 90 -18.86 6.14 9.54
N ARG A 91 -19.55 7.27 9.72
CA ARG A 91 -19.28 8.54 9.03
C ARG A 91 -18.99 9.62 10.06
N PHE A 92 -17.80 10.19 10.05
CA PHE A 92 -17.42 11.23 10.99
C PHE A 92 -16.38 12.18 10.39
N GLY A 93 -16.54 13.49 10.54
CA GLY A 93 -15.61 14.51 10.07
C GLY A 93 -15.39 14.49 8.55
N GLY A 94 -16.39 14.04 7.79
CA GLY A 94 -16.31 13.88 6.35
C GLY A 94 -15.52 12.65 5.88
N VAL A 95 -15.04 11.80 6.80
CA VAL A 95 -14.40 10.51 6.49
C VAL A 95 -15.44 9.41 6.67
N GLU A 96 -15.48 8.49 5.70
CA GLU A 96 -16.25 7.26 5.81
C GLU A 96 -15.32 6.11 6.18
N VAL A 97 -15.69 5.36 7.20
CA VAL A 97 -14.91 4.24 7.73
C VAL A 97 -15.59 2.92 7.42
N TYR A 98 -14.86 1.99 6.81
CA TYR A 98 -15.37 0.68 6.43
C TYR A 98 -14.54 -0.43 7.07
N GLY A 99 -15.21 -1.47 7.49
CA GLY A 99 -14.63 -2.63 8.13
C GLY A 99 -15.27 -2.92 9.50
N GLN A 100 -14.72 -3.92 10.19
CA GLN A 100 -15.16 -4.26 11.54
C GLN A 100 -14.46 -3.32 12.55
N VAL A 101 -15.08 -2.19 12.82
CA VAL A 101 -14.52 -1.15 13.68
C VAL A 101 -15.46 -0.86 14.86
N LYS A 102 -14.84 -0.39 15.95
CA LYS A 102 -15.54 0.11 17.13
C LYS A 102 -15.03 1.53 17.41
N GLY A 103 -15.91 2.48 17.51
CA GLY A 103 -15.55 3.88 17.77
C GLY A 103 -16.72 4.81 17.53
N LYS A 104 -16.62 6.04 18.04
CA LYS A 104 -17.62 7.09 17.88
C LYS A 104 -17.20 8.14 16.85
N ASP A 105 -15.93 8.16 16.50
CA ASP A 105 -15.30 9.04 15.55
C ASP A 105 -14.20 8.27 14.78
N THR A 106 -13.64 8.90 13.75
CA THR A 106 -12.65 8.27 12.87
C THR A 106 -11.39 7.83 13.61
N MET A 107 -10.91 8.62 14.57
CA MET A 107 -9.69 8.31 15.29
C MET A 107 -9.89 7.14 16.26
N SER A 108 -10.95 7.14 17.04
CA SER A 108 -11.28 6.02 17.94
C SER A 108 -11.56 4.73 17.18
N ALA A 109 -12.15 4.81 15.98
CA ALA A 109 -12.33 3.66 15.10
C ALA A 109 -10.99 3.11 14.57
N LEU A 110 -10.07 3.99 14.16
CA LEU A 110 -8.73 3.61 13.71
C LEU A 110 -7.90 3.01 14.86
N GLU A 111 -7.90 3.63 16.03
CA GLU A 111 -7.20 3.13 17.22
C GLU A 111 -7.72 1.75 17.65
N GLY A 112 -9.03 1.60 17.77
CA GLY A 112 -9.65 0.32 18.12
C GLY A 112 -9.41 -0.76 17.06
N PHE A 113 -9.25 -0.38 15.80
CA PHE A 113 -8.83 -1.31 14.75
C PHE A 113 -7.35 -1.73 14.92
N LEU A 114 -6.47 -0.80 15.25
CA LEU A 114 -5.04 -1.06 15.44
C LEU A 114 -4.72 -1.86 16.71
N GLU A 115 -5.63 -1.95 17.68
CA GLU A 115 -5.53 -2.89 18.82
C GLU A 115 -5.48 -4.35 18.39
N GLN A 116 -5.91 -4.65 17.16
CA GLN A 116 -5.82 -6.00 16.57
C GLN A 116 -4.43 -6.36 16.04
N LEU A 117 -3.45 -5.44 16.15
CA LEU A 117 -2.08 -5.66 15.70
C LEU A 117 -1.44 -6.82 16.49
N PRO A 118 -1.04 -7.92 15.81
CA PRO A 118 -0.46 -9.05 16.50
C PRO A 118 1.00 -8.77 16.91
N GLN A 119 1.47 -9.51 17.89
CA GLN A 119 2.89 -9.45 18.28
C GLN A 119 3.79 -9.79 17.09
N GLY A 120 4.80 -8.95 16.84
CA GLY A 120 5.68 -9.06 15.67
C GLY A 120 4.97 -8.76 14.34
N GLY A 121 3.86 -8.04 14.40
CA GLY A 121 3.11 -7.57 13.25
C GLY A 121 3.68 -6.32 12.61
N TYR A 122 3.02 -5.86 11.56
CA TYR A 122 3.34 -4.62 10.85
C TYR A 122 2.06 -3.93 10.39
N ILE A 123 2.17 -2.64 10.10
CA ILE A 123 1.08 -1.84 9.53
C ILE A 123 1.43 -1.52 8.07
N ALA A 124 0.48 -1.71 7.15
CA ALA A 124 0.63 -1.30 5.77
C ALA A 124 -0.43 -0.23 5.42
N ILE A 125 0.04 0.94 5.00
CA ILE A 125 -0.78 2.01 4.47
C ILE A 125 -0.86 1.83 2.95
N MET A 126 -2.06 1.61 2.44
CA MET A 126 -2.36 1.38 1.04
C MET A 126 -3.09 2.61 0.51
N ALA A 127 -2.35 3.54 -0.10
CA ALA A 127 -2.85 4.84 -0.54
C ALA A 127 -3.38 4.75 -1.99
N TRP A 128 -4.70 4.75 -2.14
CA TRP A 128 -5.41 4.92 -3.41
C TRP A 128 -5.85 6.38 -3.49
N LEU A 129 -4.87 7.24 -3.64
CA LEU A 129 -4.99 8.70 -3.61
C LEU A 129 -4.16 9.29 -4.74
N PRO A 130 -4.56 10.41 -5.33
CA PRO A 130 -3.73 11.14 -6.28
C PRO A 130 -2.38 11.52 -5.64
N PRO A 131 -1.24 11.14 -6.27
CA PRO A 131 0.07 11.54 -5.79
C PRO A 131 0.27 13.05 -5.92
N SER A 132 0.75 13.67 -4.85
CA SER A 132 1.26 15.05 -4.83
C SER A 132 2.33 15.19 -3.75
N ASP A 133 3.14 16.23 -3.80
CA ASP A 133 4.15 16.49 -2.78
C ASP A 133 3.51 16.62 -1.38
N GLU A 134 2.35 17.26 -1.29
CA GLU A 134 1.61 17.42 -0.03
C GLU A 134 1.10 16.09 0.50
N THR A 135 0.51 15.25 -0.36
CA THR A 135 0.05 13.91 0.00
C THR A 135 1.22 13.04 0.44
N ASP A 136 2.35 13.09 -0.27
CA ASP A 136 3.57 12.35 0.07
C ASP A 136 4.11 12.73 1.45
N ILE A 137 4.22 14.02 1.74
CA ILE A 137 4.67 14.52 3.04
C ILE A 137 3.74 14.00 4.16
N LEU A 138 2.44 14.16 3.99
CA LEU A 138 1.45 13.73 4.99
C LEU A 138 1.46 12.21 5.19
N LEU A 139 1.56 11.42 4.13
CA LEU A 139 1.67 9.96 4.22
C LEU A 139 2.93 9.54 4.97
N GLN A 140 4.07 10.20 4.74
CA GLN A 140 5.30 9.92 5.48
C GLN A 140 5.20 10.34 6.95
N MET A 141 4.54 11.46 7.25
CA MET A 141 4.27 11.87 8.63
C MET A 141 3.34 10.87 9.33
N PHE A 142 2.25 10.47 8.70
CA PHE A 142 1.31 9.47 9.21
C PHE A 142 2.00 8.13 9.48
N ARG A 143 2.81 7.66 8.52
CA ARG A 143 3.63 6.46 8.67
C ARG A 143 4.58 6.56 9.88
N THR A 144 5.26 7.70 10.02
CA THR A 144 6.23 7.91 11.10
C THR A 144 5.54 7.92 12.46
N ARG A 145 4.41 8.62 12.61
CA ARG A 145 3.66 8.65 13.86
C ARG A 145 3.11 7.28 14.26
N LEU A 146 2.56 6.53 13.31
CA LEU A 146 2.12 5.16 13.56
C LEU A 146 3.28 4.25 14.02
N ARG A 147 4.45 4.35 13.35
CA ARG A 147 5.65 3.62 13.76
C ARG A 147 6.06 3.95 15.19
N ASP A 148 6.11 5.24 15.52
CA ASP A 148 6.61 5.70 16.81
C ASP A 148 5.63 5.35 17.95
N ARG A 149 4.32 5.40 17.69
CA ARG A 149 3.29 5.02 18.65
C ARG A 149 3.24 3.49 18.89
N TYR A 150 3.16 2.72 17.82
CA TYR A 150 2.94 1.26 17.91
C TYR A 150 4.24 0.44 17.98
N ARG A 151 5.39 1.05 17.72
CA ARG A 151 6.72 0.42 17.74
C ARG A 151 6.83 -0.81 16.84
N VAL A 152 6.22 -0.73 15.66
CA VAL A 152 6.22 -1.79 14.63
C VAL A 152 6.67 -1.22 13.28
N PRO A 153 7.12 -2.07 12.34
CA PRO A 153 7.34 -1.64 10.97
C PRO A 153 6.05 -1.09 10.36
N VAL A 154 6.15 0.06 9.70
CA VAL A 154 5.04 0.66 8.95
C VAL A 154 5.49 0.95 7.53
N THR A 155 4.78 0.38 6.56
CA THR A 155 5.00 0.63 5.13
C THR A 155 3.94 1.55 4.56
N VAL A 156 4.26 2.27 3.50
CA VAL A 156 3.30 3.03 2.71
C VAL A 156 3.56 2.77 1.23
N GLY A 157 2.51 2.59 0.47
CA GLY A 157 2.58 2.42 -0.98
C GLY A 157 1.34 2.93 -1.67
N TYR A 158 1.53 3.52 -2.86
CA TYR A 158 0.42 3.92 -3.71
C TYR A 158 -0.16 2.74 -4.48
N GLY A 159 -1.47 2.60 -4.46
CA GLY A 159 -2.21 1.73 -5.36
C GLY A 159 -2.33 2.38 -6.76
N PRO A 160 -2.35 1.56 -7.82
CA PRO A 160 -2.16 0.11 -7.83
C PRO A 160 -0.68 -0.34 -7.79
N ARG A 161 0.28 0.59 -7.76
CA ARG A 161 1.73 0.30 -7.88
C ARG A 161 2.23 -0.73 -6.86
N TYR A 162 1.83 -0.61 -5.58
CA TYR A 162 2.28 -1.55 -4.54
C TYR A 162 1.81 -2.99 -4.78
N LEU A 163 0.74 -3.21 -5.56
CA LEU A 163 0.27 -4.55 -5.91
C LEU A 163 1.35 -5.38 -6.62
N HIS A 164 2.25 -4.70 -7.37
CA HIS A 164 3.34 -5.33 -8.11
C HIS A 164 4.64 -5.49 -7.29
N SER A 165 4.65 -5.09 -6.03
CA SER A 165 5.81 -5.20 -5.12
C SER A 165 5.44 -5.92 -3.83
N THR A 166 4.68 -5.27 -2.95
CA THR A 166 4.32 -5.81 -1.62
C THR A 166 2.97 -6.54 -1.60
N GLY A 167 2.19 -6.48 -2.69
CA GLY A 167 0.85 -7.06 -2.74
C GLY A 167 0.80 -8.57 -2.49
N GLN A 168 1.80 -9.32 -2.95
CA GLN A 168 1.92 -10.74 -2.66
C GLN A 168 2.21 -10.98 -1.16
N LEU A 169 3.12 -10.19 -0.56
CA LEU A 169 3.43 -10.27 0.86
C LEU A 169 2.18 -9.98 1.71
N HIS A 170 1.42 -8.94 1.37
CA HIS A 170 0.22 -8.56 2.12
C HIS A 170 -0.81 -9.70 2.22
N LYS A 171 -0.94 -10.51 1.17
CA LYS A 171 -1.90 -11.61 1.09
C LYS A 171 -1.31 -12.95 1.54
N GLY A 172 -0.02 -13.18 1.29
CA GLY A 172 0.65 -14.45 1.49
C GLY A 172 1.45 -14.58 2.79
N ASP A 173 1.59 -13.53 3.59
CA ASP A 173 2.30 -13.56 4.85
C ASP A 173 1.60 -14.47 5.90
N ALA A 174 2.22 -14.63 7.07
CA ALA A 174 1.67 -15.42 8.18
C ALA A 174 0.48 -14.74 8.91
N GLY A 175 -0.23 -13.78 8.29
CA GLY A 175 -1.36 -13.06 8.86
C GLY A 175 -0.96 -12.00 9.89
N ARG A 176 0.25 -11.50 9.81
CA ARG A 176 0.79 -10.51 10.75
C ARG A 176 0.53 -9.07 10.35
N GLY A 177 0.11 -8.84 9.10
CA GLY A 177 -0.22 -7.51 8.59
C GLY A 177 -1.55 -6.97 9.13
N VAL A 178 -1.58 -5.66 9.38
CA VAL A 178 -2.77 -4.85 9.59
C VAL A 178 -2.78 -3.75 8.55
N PHE A 179 -3.88 -3.60 7.82
CA PHE A 179 -3.93 -2.84 6.58
C PHE A 179 -4.85 -1.63 6.70
N ILE A 180 -4.32 -0.44 6.44
CA ILE A 180 -5.07 0.82 6.36
C ILE A 180 -5.17 1.19 4.89
N GLN A 181 -6.35 1.01 4.30
CA GLN A 181 -6.61 1.45 2.94
C GLN A 181 -7.18 2.86 2.97
N LEU A 182 -6.49 3.79 2.31
CA LEU A 182 -6.94 5.17 2.11
C LEU A 182 -7.49 5.30 0.70
N THR A 183 -8.71 5.80 0.55
CA THR A 183 -9.34 6.10 -0.74
C THR A 183 -9.92 7.50 -0.72
N ALA A 184 -10.17 8.09 -1.88
CA ALA A 184 -10.79 9.41 -1.99
C ALA A 184 -11.72 9.46 -3.21
N ASP A 185 -12.47 10.54 -3.33
CA ASP A 185 -13.21 10.84 -4.55
C ASP A 185 -12.23 11.12 -5.69
N SER A 186 -12.53 10.59 -6.87
CA SER A 186 -11.83 11.01 -8.08
C SER A 186 -12.19 12.47 -8.35
N GLY A 187 -11.18 13.32 -8.51
CA GLY A 187 -11.39 14.70 -8.92
C GLY A 187 -11.83 14.78 -10.40
N GLU A 188 -10.99 15.38 -11.24
CA GLU A 188 -11.17 15.34 -12.68
C GLU A 188 -10.88 13.91 -13.18
N ASP A 189 -11.91 13.20 -13.66
CA ASP A 189 -11.81 11.81 -14.10
C ASP A 189 -11.71 11.73 -15.63
N VAL A 190 -10.77 10.94 -16.13
CA VAL A 190 -10.46 10.83 -17.55
C VAL A 190 -11.05 9.55 -18.12
N PRO A 191 -11.82 9.60 -19.23
CA PRO A 191 -12.36 8.41 -19.87
C PRO A 191 -11.24 7.56 -20.49
N ILE A 192 -11.41 6.24 -20.45
CA ILE A 192 -10.56 5.27 -21.14
C ILE A 192 -11.23 4.96 -22.47
N PRO A 193 -10.65 5.33 -23.63
CA PRO A 193 -11.25 5.06 -24.93
C PRO A 193 -11.52 3.56 -25.14
N ASP A 194 -12.74 3.21 -25.53
CA ASP A 194 -13.08 1.82 -25.91
C ASP A 194 -12.42 1.43 -27.25
N GLU A 195 -12.18 2.41 -28.13
CA GLU A 195 -11.52 2.23 -29.42
C GLU A 195 -10.40 3.27 -29.60
N PRO A 196 -9.30 2.92 -30.26
CA PRO A 196 -8.22 3.87 -30.56
C PRO A 196 -8.73 5.11 -31.30
N GLY A 197 -8.45 6.30 -30.75
CA GLY A 197 -8.88 7.58 -31.34
C GLY A 197 -10.30 8.04 -30.99
N SER A 198 -11.06 7.25 -30.24
CA SER A 198 -12.36 7.69 -29.69
C SER A 198 -12.13 8.55 -28.43
N PRO A 199 -12.84 9.69 -28.27
CA PRO A 199 -12.85 10.43 -27.01
C PRO A 199 -13.80 9.82 -25.96
N ALA A 200 -14.65 8.87 -26.37
CA ALA A 200 -15.64 8.23 -25.50
C ALA A 200 -15.12 6.87 -25.00
N GLY A 201 -15.45 6.56 -23.76
CA GLY A 201 -15.12 5.28 -23.13
C GLY A 201 -16.22 4.85 -22.17
N SER A 202 -16.42 3.54 -22.05
CA SER A 202 -17.39 2.95 -21.11
C SER A 202 -16.87 2.97 -19.66
N LEU A 203 -15.57 3.22 -19.47
CA LEU A 203 -14.88 3.29 -18.18
C LEU A 203 -14.04 4.55 -18.12
N THR A 204 -13.73 4.96 -16.89
CA THR A 204 -12.77 6.03 -16.61
C THR A 204 -11.61 5.49 -15.78
N PHE A 205 -10.50 6.23 -15.69
CA PHE A 205 -9.37 5.83 -14.84
C PHE A 205 -9.76 5.79 -13.37
N GLY A 206 -10.62 6.71 -12.88
CA GLY A 206 -11.10 6.71 -11.50
C GLY A 206 -11.95 5.48 -11.19
N ILE A 207 -12.82 5.03 -12.09
CA ILE A 207 -13.59 3.79 -11.94
C ILE A 207 -12.67 2.58 -11.94
N LEU A 208 -11.65 2.55 -12.82
CA LEU A 208 -10.67 1.47 -12.86
C LEU A 208 -9.89 1.40 -11.54
N GLU A 209 -9.42 2.53 -11.03
CA GLU A 209 -8.70 2.61 -9.76
C GLU A 209 -9.57 2.17 -8.59
N ALA A 210 -10.80 2.64 -8.51
CA ALA A 210 -11.76 2.27 -7.48
C ALA A 210 -12.08 0.75 -7.52
N ALA A 211 -12.25 0.18 -8.72
CA ALA A 211 -12.44 -1.26 -8.89
C ALA A 211 -11.20 -2.07 -8.44
N GLN A 212 -10.00 -1.59 -8.74
CA GLN A 212 -8.76 -2.22 -8.29
C GLN A 212 -8.59 -2.12 -6.76
N ALA A 213 -8.92 -0.98 -6.17
CA ALA A 213 -8.90 -0.79 -4.71
C ALA A 213 -9.87 -1.74 -4.00
N ALA A 214 -11.09 -1.86 -4.53
CA ALA A 214 -12.09 -2.77 -4.01
C ALA A 214 -11.67 -4.24 -4.17
N GLY A 215 -11.12 -4.61 -5.33
CA GLY A 215 -10.63 -5.97 -5.62
C GLY A 215 -9.47 -6.37 -4.70
N ASP A 216 -8.52 -5.46 -4.47
CA ASP A 216 -7.42 -5.71 -3.55
C ASP A 216 -7.90 -5.91 -2.10
N ARG A 217 -8.81 -5.03 -1.64
CA ARG A 217 -9.43 -5.16 -0.32
C ARG A 217 -10.17 -6.49 -0.17
N GLN A 218 -10.97 -6.87 -1.16
CA GLN A 218 -11.68 -8.14 -1.14
C GLN A 218 -10.73 -9.33 -1.10
N ALA A 219 -9.63 -9.30 -1.85
CA ALA A 219 -8.62 -10.35 -1.82
C ALA A 219 -7.93 -10.45 -0.44
N LEU A 220 -7.65 -9.33 0.22
CA LEU A 220 -7.14 -9.32 1.59
C LEU A 220 -8.14 -9.91 2.59
N LEU A 221 -9.40 -9.48 2.54
CA LEU A 221 -10.46 -9.99 3.42
C LEU A 221 -10.70 -11.48 3.22
N SER A 222 -10.69 -11.99 1.99
CA SER A 222 -10.84 -13.42 1.69
C SER A 222 -9.70 -14.28 2.24
N ARG A 223 -8.54 -13.68 2.46
CA ARG A 223 -7.39 -14.30 3.14
C ARG A 223 -7.40 -14.11 4.66
N GLY A 224 -8.50 -13.59 5.21
CA GLY A 224 -8.63 -13.33 6.64
C GLY A 224 -7.75 -12.19 7.15
N ARG A 225 -7.33 -11.27 6.28
CA ARG A 225 -6.52 -10.11 6.67
C ARG A 225 -7.39 -9.05 7.34
N ARG A 226 -6.78 -8.31 8.26
CA ARG A 226 -7.43 -7.19 8.97
C ARG A 226 -7.28 -5.93 8.11
N VAL A 227 -8.39 -5.43 7.59
CA VAL A 227 -8.39 -4.25 6.71
C VAL A 227 -9.40 -3.24 7.21
N ILE A 228 -8.96 -2.00 7.44
CA ILE A 228 -9.82 -0.83 7.58
C ILE A 228 -9.68 0.01 6.31
N ARG A 229 -10.80 0.49 5.76
CA ARG A 229 -10.78 1.49 4.69
C ARG A 229 -11.27 2.82 5.24
N LEU A 230 -10.50 3.87 5.01
CA LEU A 230 -10.84 5.25 5.30
C LEU A 230 -11.01 5.98 3.96
N HIS A 231 -12.24 6.35 3.64
CA HIS A 231 -12.53 7.12 2.44
C HIS A 231 -12.59 8.60 2.80
N LEU A 232 -11.65 9.36 2.21
CA LEU A 232 -11.40 10.75 2.59
C LEU A 232 -12.31 11.75 1.86
N GLY A 233 -13.12 11.30 0.87
CA GLY A 233 -13.90 12.18 0.02
C GLY A 233 -13.04 13.19 -0.75
N PRO A 234 -13.53 14.41 -1.04
CA PRO A 234 -12.83 15.37 -1.92
C PRO A 234 -11.69 16.13 -1.23
N ASP A 235 -11.70 16.29 0.10
CA ASP A 235 -10.67 17.05 0.84
C ASP A 235 -9.59 16.08 1.37
N ILE A 236 -8.75 15.61 0.47
CA ILE A 236 -7.71 14.60 0.77
C ILE A 236 -6.69 15.15 1.76
N VAL A 237 -6.12 16.31 1.46
CA VAL A 237 -5.02 16.92 2.24
C VAL A 237 -5.48 17.27 3.65
N GLY A 238 -6.62 17.96 3.79
CA GLY A 238 -7.14 18.36 5.09
C GLY A 238 -7.48 17.16 5.98
N ARG A 239 -8.11 16.12 5.40
CA ARG A 239 -8.49 14.93 6.17
C ARG A 239 -7.32 14.03 6.52
N LEU A 240 -6.34 13.90 5.61
CA LEU A 240 -5.12 13.17 5.89
C LEU A 240 -4.26 13.88 6.96
N ALA A 241 -4.24 15.21 6.96
CA ALA A 241 -3.59 16.00 8.01
C ALA A 241 -4.26 15.74 9.38
N LEU A 242 -5.59 15.80 9.46
CA LEU A 242 -6.34 15.52 10.70
C LEU A 242 -6.09 14.09 11.21
N LEU A 243 -6.08 13.10 10.32
CA LEU A 243 -5.73 11.72 10.69
C LEU A 243 -4.30 11.63 11.24
N THR A 244 -3.38 12.33 10.60
CA THR A 244 -1.97 12.36 11.02
C THR A 244 -1.81 13.01 12.38
N GLU A 245 -2.44 14.15 12.62
CA GLU A 245 -2.40 14.88 13.89
C GLU A 245 -3.04 14.09 15.04
N GLY A 246 -4.07 13.31 14.74
CA GLY A 246 -4.77 12.48 15.70
C GLY A 246 -3.95 11.32 16.27
N ILE A 247 -2.90 10.87 15.60
CA ILE A 247 -1.96 9.87 16.13
C ILE A 247 -1.00 10.56 17.12
N GLN A 248 -1.24 10.38 18.40
CA GLN A 248 -0.42 10.95 19.50
C GLN A 248 0.59 9.93 20.02
#